data_7d271a7ecdb5f99b394db693c6eee3e6
#
_entry.id   7d271a7ecdb5f99b394db693c6eee3e6
#
_cell.length_a   1.000
_cell.length_b   1.000
_cell.length_c   1.000
_cell.angle_alpha   90.00
_cell.angle_beta   90.00
_cell.angle_gamma   90.00
#
_symmetry.space_group_name_H-M   'P 1'
#
loop_
_entity.id
_entity.type
_entity.pdbx_description
1 polymer ?
#
loop_
_entity_poly.entity_id
_entity_poly.type
_entity_poly.pdbx_seq_one_letter_code
_entity_poly.pdbx_strand_id
1 'polypeptide(L)'
;MGKTTGFMDYARKTSTDVAPLERLENFNEFHIWLSREQQQTQAARCMDCGVPFCQAGMMIGGMASGCPLNNLIPEWNDLVYHGKWELALHRLMATNRFPEFTSRVCPALCEAACTCGDVTGSSVTVRENEHAIIETAYAKNWLTATPPPTRTGKSVAVVGSGPAGLSVAEYLNKRGHAVTVFERADRVGGLLMYGIPNMKLDKAVIERRVKLMQAEGVVFRTGMDVGGTVPAEQLLADFDAVVLCCGAKKPRDLNVPGRDAKGVHFAVDYLTSVTKSLLDSGFADGKAINAAGKNVLVIGGGDTGNDCQGTALRQGCTDLMALEMMPQPPVERTAANPWPEWPRVLKVDYGQTECIAKFGKDPRVYQTTVKEFLKDEAGNLTGAVISCLKPERDPETSRTSMVPTGKEFTYDCQLAFIAAGFTGCENYTADAFGVELTARGNVADHSFKTNVDKVFVCGDMRRGQSLVVWGLREGRDCAAEVDRCLMGYSNL
;
A
#
# COMPACT_ATOMS: atom_id res chain seq x y z
N MET A 1 -29.22 9.42 8.24
CA MET A 1 -28.65 10.65 7.63
C MET A 1 -27.84 11.40 8.66
N GLY A 2 -26.62 11.78 8.34
CA GLY A 2 -25.89 12.78 9.11
C GLY A 2 -26.74 14.05 9.27
N LYS A 3 -26.19 15.11 9.81
CA LYS A 3 -26.89 16.38 9.85
C LYS A 3 -27.09 16.89 8.40
N THR A 4 -28.29 17.11 7.94
CA THR A 4 -28.60 17.51 6.54
C THR A 4 -27.84 18.74 6.07
N THR A 5 -27.51 19.67 6.99
CA THR A 5 -26.71 20.87 6.75
C THR A 5 -25.28 20.78 7.29
N GLY A 6 -24.87 19.62 7.79
CA GLY A 6 -23.59 19.47 8.51
C GLY A 6 -22.36 19.88 7.69
N PHE A 7 -22.38 19.68 6.38
CA PHE A 7 -21.31 20.12 5.48
C PHE A 7 -21.22 21.64 5.32
N MET A 8 -22.31 22.37 5.63
CA MET A 8 -22.33 23.84 5.67
C MET A 8 -22.01 24.38 7.06
N ASP A 9 -22.48 23.69 8.11
CA ASP A 9 -22.37 24.15 9.50
C ASP A 9 -20.98 23.89 10.11
N TYR A 10 -20.29 22.85 9.65
CA TYR A 10 -19.02 22.43 10.23
C TYR A 10 -17.88 22.48 9.19
N ALA A 11 -16.82 23.21 9.50
CA ALA A 11 -15.60 23.18 8.70
C ALA A 11 -14.94 21.79 8.73
N ARG A 12 -14.30 21.40 7.63
CA ARG A 12 -13.47 20.19 7.60
C ARG A 12 -12.30 20.35 8.56
N LYS A 13 -12.14 19.39 9.45
CA LYS A 13 -11.00 19.26 10.36
C LYS A 13 -10.40 17.88 10.24
N THR A 14 -9.09 17.81 10.09
CA THR A 14 -8.32 16.57 10.03
C THR A 14 -7.46 16.42 11.28
N SER A 15 -6.92 15.22 11.48
CA SER A 15 -5.80 14.99 12.39
C SER A 15 -4.68 16.00 12.13
N THR A 16 -3.90 16.28 13.13
CA THR A 16 -2.64 17.01 13.02
C THR A 16 -1.48 16.05 13.16
N ASP A 17 -0.30 16.49 12.75
CA ASP A 17 0.91 15.70 12.89
C ASP A 17 1.82 16.30 13.97
N VAL A 18 2.63 15.46 14.60
CA VAL A 18 3.78 15.90 15.38
C VAL A 18 4.68 16.76 14.48
N ALA A 19 5.28 17.82 15.05
CA ALA A 19 6.12 18.75 14.28
C ALA A 19 7.20 18.02 13.47
N PRO A 20 7.46 18.43 12.21
CA PRO A 20 8.34 17.69 11.29
C PRO A 20 9.72 17.36 11.86
N LEU A 21 10.37 18.28 12.57
CA LEU A 21 11.69 18.04 13.16
C LEU A 21 11.63 17.13 14.39
N GLU A 22 10.59 17.25 15.22
CA GLU A 22 10.38 16.43 16.41
C GLU A 22 10.13 14.96 16.05
N ARG A 23 9.31 14.69 15.04
CA ARG A 23 9.00 13.32 14.63
C ARG A 23 10.15 12.59 13.93
N LEU A 24 11.26 13.29 13.60
CA LEU A 24 12.50 12.68 13.12
C LEU A 24 13.28 11.93 14.20
N GLU A 25 12.98 12.15 15.47
CA GLU A 25 13.69 11.55 16.59
C GLU A 25 13.37 10.05 16.79
N ASN A 26 12.31 9.56 16.16
CA ASN A 26 11.86 8.16 16.30
C ASN A 26 11.13 7.62 15.07
N PHE A 27 10.74 6.35 15.13
CA PHE A 27 10.00 5.63 14.08
C PHE A 27 8.54 5.33 14.48
N ASN A 28 7.95 6.08 15.43
CA ASN A 28 6.57 5.90 15.84
C ASN A 28 5.61 6.58 14.86
N GLU A 29 4.33 6.15 14.84
CA GLU A 29 3.26 6.87 14.15
C GLU A 29 3.18 8.30 14.69
N PHE A 30 3.02 9.28 13.80
CA PHE A 30 3.12 10.70 14.15
C PHE A 30 1.80 11.47 14.00
N HIS A 31 0.70 10.80 13.64
CA HIS A 31 -0.63 11.43 13.56
C HIS A 31 -1.23 11.64 14.96
N ILE A 32 -1.70 12.85 15.21
CA ILE A 32 -2.47 13.22 16.40
C ILE A 32 -3.94 13.23 16.02
N TRP A 33 -4.60 12.11 16.28
CA TRP A 33 -5.97 11.89 15.84
C TRP A 33 -6.98 12.78 16.53
N LEU A 34 -8.11 13.05 15.85
CA LEU A 34 -9.21 13.82 16.42
C LEU A 34 -9.82 13.11 17.63
N SER A 35 -10.34 13.89 18.59
CA SER A 35 -11.14 13.34 19.68
C SER A 35 -12.43 12.69 19.14
N ARG A 36 -13.03 11.85 19.95
CA ARG A 36 -14.28 11.17 19.59
C ARG A 36 -15.40 12.15 19.22
N GLU A 37 -15.55 13.24 19.97
CA GLU A 37 -16.55 14.30 19.73
C GLU A 37 -16.25 15.07 18.45
N GLN A 38 -14.98 15.37 18.22
CA GLN A 38 -14.54 16.00 16.97
C GLN A 38 -14.83 15.10 15.77
N GLN A 39 -14.59 13.79 15.92
CA GLN A 39 -14.83 12.83 14.87
C GLN A 39 -16.34 12.69 14.56
N GLN A 40 -17.21 12.71 15.58
CA GLN A 40 -18.67 12.76 15.38
C GLN A 40 -19.08 14.00 14.59
N THR A 41 -18.52 15.17 14.91
CA THR A 41 -18.74 16.40 14.16
C THR A 41 -18.31 16.29 12.71
N GLN A 42 -17.16 15.64 12.43
CA GLN A 42 -16.70 15.44 11.05
C GLN A 42 -17.59 14.47 10.28
N ALA A 43 -18.07 13.42 10.92
CA ALA A 43 -19.02 12.48 10.32
C ALA A 43 -20.35 13.13 9.94
N ALA A 44 -20.80 14.14 10.72
CA ALA A 44 -22.01 14.94 10.43
C ALA A 44 -21.93 15.68 9.09
N ARG A 45 -20.73 15.90 8.53
CA ARG A 45 -20.55 16.56 7.24
C ARG A 45 -20.98 15.71 6.05
N CYS A 46 -21.25 14.43 6.26
CA CYS A 46 -21.71 13.54 5.18
C CYS A 46 -23.13 13.94 4.72
N MET A 47 -23.26 14.24 3.43
CA MET A 47 -24.55 14.66 2.82
C MET A 47 -25.51 13.49 2.60
N ASP A 48 -25.04 12.25 2.77
CA ASP A 48 -25.81 11.04 2.44
C ASP A 48 -26.38 11.09 1.00
N CYS A 49 -25.48 11.28 0.03
CA CYS A 49 -25.85 11.51 -1.37
C CYS A 49 -26.62 10.32 -1.93
N GLY A 50 -27.69 10.56 -2.72
CA GLY A 50 -28.43 9.52 -3.42
C GLY A 50 -27.57 8.73 -4.43
N VAL A 51 -26.49 9.34 -4.94
CA VAL A 51 -25.45 8.70 -5.75
C VAL A 51 -24.10 8.96 -5.11
N PRO A 52 -23.66 8.11 -4.17
CA PRO A 52 -22.43 8.34 -3.42
C PRO A 52 -21.19 7.88 -4.19
N PHE A 53 -20.56 8.79 -4.92
CA PHE A 53 -19.32 8.48 -5.66
C PHE A 53 -18.20 7.97 -4.75
N CYS A 54 -18.16 8.35 -3.48
CA CYS A 54 -17.16 7.90 -2.52
C CYS A 54 -17.08 6.36 -2.40
N GLN A 55 -18.19 5.64 -2.63
CA GLN A 55 -18.25 4.17 -2.54
C GLN A 55 -18.32 3.47 -3.90
N ALA A 56 -18.24 4.19 -5.02
CA ALA A 56 -18.48 3.63 -6.35
C ALA A 56 -17.37 2.68 -6.83
N GLY A 57 -16.11 3.00 -6.55
CA GLY A 57 -14.95 2.18 -6.95
C GLY A 57 -14.79 1.98 -8.46
N MET A 58 -15.29 2.94 -9.27
CA MET A 58 -15.25 2.87 -10.73
C MET A 58 -13.86 3.23 -11.27
N MET A 59 -13.48 2.62 -12.39
CA MET A 59 -12.28 3.02 -13.13
C MET A 59 -12.61 4.15 -14.10
N ILE A 60 -12.03 5.34 -13.86
CA ILE A 60 -12.21 6.53 -14.71
C ILE A 60 -10.82 7.07 -15.05
N GLY A 61 -10.54 7.32 -16.32
CA GLY A 61 -9.23 7.83 -16.77
C GLY A 61 -8.03 6.94 -16.38
N GLY A 62 -8.26 5.63 -16.26
CA GLY A 62 -7.24 4.65 -15.87
C GLY A 62 -6.94 4.56 -14.37
N MET A 63 -7.67 5.32 -13.52
CA MET A 63 -7.53 5.32 -12.06
C MET A 63 -8.87 5.02 -11.39
N ALA A 64 -8.82 4.51 -10.15
CA ALA A 64 -10.04 4.30 -9.37
C ALA A 64 -10.61 5.63 -8.87
N SER A 65 -11.92 5.80 -9.02
CA SER A 65 -12.73 6.85 -8.43
C SER A 65 -13.63 6.25 -7.36
N GLY A 66 -13.55 6.74 -6.13
CA GLY A 66 -14.25 6.15 -4.99
C GLY A 66 -13.58 4.89 -4.44
N CYS A 67 -14.19 4.28 -3.43
CA CYS A 67 -13.64 3.13 -2.71
C CYS A 67 -13.81 1.83 -3.50
N PRO A 68 -12.71 1.14 -3.89
CA PRO A 68 -12.81 -0.17 -4.56
C PRO A 68 -13.47 -1.27 -3.73
N LEU A 69 -13.44 -1.16 -2.39
CA LEU A 69 -14.15 -2.10 -1.50
C LEU A 69 -15.66 -1.87 -1.46
N ASN A 70 -16.15 -0.79 -2.09
CA ASN A 70 -17.55 -0.35 -2.05
C ASN A 70 -18.02 -0.12 -0.61
N ASN A 71 -17.17 0.50 0.22
CA ASN A 71 -17.47 0.79 1.62
C ASN A 71 -18.77 1.59 1.76
N LEU A 72 -19.61 1.19 2.72
CA LEU A 72 -20.92 1.80 3.01
C LEU A 72 -20.73 3.11 3.79
N ILE A 73 -20.00 4.05 3.17
CA ILE A 73 -19.49 5.28 3.79
C ILE A 73 -20.58 6.17 4.37
N PRO A 74 -21.66 6.50 3.65
CA PRO A 74 -22.72 7.32 4.21
C PRO A 74 -23.37 6.72 5.46
N GLU A 75 -23.60 5.40 5.45
CA GLU A 75 -24.27 4.69 6.55
C GLU A 75 -23.45 4.72 7.83
N TRP A 76 -22.15 4.37 7.76
CA TRP A 76 -21.34 4.40 8.97
C TRP A 76 -20.95 5.82 9.41
N ASN A 77 -20.91 6.81 8.52
CA ASN A 77 -20.79 8.21 8.92
C ASN A 77 -22.01 8.67 9.73
N ASP A 78 -23.23 8.31 9.31
CA ASP A 78 -24.45 8.60 10.07
C ASP A 78 -24.39 7.97 11.47
N LEU A 79 -24.00 6.72 11.56
CA LEU A 79 -23.87 6.01 12.83
C LEU A 79 -22.81 6.64 13.75
N VAL A 80 -21.67 7.07 13.23
CA VAL A 80 -20.62 7.80 13.97
C VAL A 80 -21.19 9.13 14.50
N TYR A 81 -21.86 9.91 13.66
CA TYR A 81 -22.48 11.17 14.06
C TYR A 81 -23.44 10.99 15.25
N HIS A 82 -24.27 9.95 15.22
CA HIS A 82 -25.20 9.63 16.30
C HIS A 82 -24.57 8.88 17.49
N GLY A 83 -23.25 8.73 17.52
CA GLY A 83 -22.52 8.05 18.60
C GLY A 83 -22.70 6.53 18.66
N LYS A 84 -23.25 5.93 17.60
CA LYS A 84 -23.51 4.48 17.50
C LYS A 84 -22.30 3.72 16.93
N TRP A 85 -21.18 3.81 17.63
CA TRP A 85 -19.88 3.35 17.17
C TRP A 85 -19.80 1.86 16.86
N GLU A 86 -20.44 1.00 17.67
CA GLU A 86 -20.44 -0.43 17.46
C GLU A 86 -21.24 -0.82 16.20
N LEU A 87 -22.37 -0.14 15.95
CA LEU A 87 -23.12 -0.33 14.70
C LEU A 87 -22.32 0.19 13.49
N ALA A 88 -21.59 1.30 13.65
CA ALA A 88 -20.68 1.78 12.62
C ALA A 88 -19.57 0.76 12.29
N LEU A 89 -19.01 0.09 13.30
CA LEU A 89 -18.07 -1.01 13.09
C LEU A 89 -18.70 -2.14 12.27
N HIS A 90 -19.90 -2.58 12.61
CA HIS A 90 -20.59 -3.64 11.86
C HIS A 90 -20.80 -3.26 10.39
N ARG A 91 -21.17 -2.00 10.11
CA ARG A 91 -21.35 -1.51 8.73
C ARG A 91 -20.01 -1.42 7.98
N LEU A 92 -18.95 -0.95 8.63
CA LEU A 92 -17.62 -0.87 8.04
C LEU A 92 -17.07 -2.28 7.74
N MET A 93 -17.17 -3.20 8.69
CA MET A 93 -16.67 -4.57 8.57
C MET A 93 -17.47 -5.42 7.55
N ALA A 94 -18.65 -4.98 7.12
CA ALA A 94 -19.42 -5.68 6.08
C ALA A 94 -18.69 -5.67 4.72
N THR A 95 -17.95 -4.61 4.42
CA THR A 95 -17.26 -4.44 3.13
C THR A 95 -15.74 -4.39 3.26
N ASN A 96 -15.21 -4.00 4.42
CA ASN A 96 -13.78 -3.91 4.69
C ASN A 96 -13.43 -4.65 5.99
N ARG A 97 -12.73 -5.78 5.87
CA ARG A 97 -12.30 -6.58 7.02
C ARG A 97 -11.02 -6.08 7.69
N PHE A 98 -10.30 -5.11 7.07
CA PHE A 98 -9.02 -4.62 7.53
C PHE A 98 -8.96 -3.07 7.60
N PRO A 99 -9.89 -2.42 8.31
CA PRO A 99 -9.94 -0.96 8.35
C PRO A 99 -8.72 -0.33 9.02
N GLU A 100 -8.06 -1.04 9.92
CA GLU A 100 -6.82 -0.60 10.57
C GLU A 100 -5.67 -0.41 9.59
N PHE A 101 -5.66 -1.14 8.46
CA PHE A 101 -4.66 -0.96 7.41
C PHE A 101 -5.08 0.16 6.45
N THR A 102 -6.31 0.10 5.95
CA THR A 102 -6.79 1.08 4.96
C THR A 102 -6.84 2.49 5.51
N SER A 103 -7.24 2.67 6.75
CA SER A 103 -7.27 4.00 7.40
C SER A 103 -5.88 4.63 7.57
N ARG A 104 -4.80 3.83 7.55
CA ARG A 104 -3.41 4.31 7.66
C ARG A 104 -2.72 4.49 6.32
N VAL A 105 -2.91 3.54 5.39
CA VAL A 105 -2.08 3.47 4.17
C VAL A 105 -2.84 3.66 2.86
N CYS A 106 -4.17 3.76 2.88
CA CYS A 106 -4.94 4.08 1.68
C CYS A 106 -4.86 5.60 1.38
N PRO A 107 -4.66 6.00 0.11
CA PRO A 107 -4.62 7.40 -0.27
C PRO A 107 -5.99 8.10 -0.19
N ALA A 108 -7.04 7.41 0.27
CA ALA A 108 -8.41 7.91 0.43
C ALA A 108 -9.10 8.30 -0.89
N LEU A 109 -9.17 7.36 -1.84
CA LEU A 109 -9.91 7.50 -3.10
C LEU A 109 -11.35 7.97 -2.89
N CYS A 110 -11.96 7.55 -1.78
CA CYS A 110 -13.30 7.94 -1.36
C CYS A 110 -13.43 9.45 -1.08
N GLU A 111 -12.41 10.06 -0.46
CA GLU A 111 -12.39 11.51 -0.22
C GLU A 111 -12.20 12.30 -1.52
N ALA A 112 -11.33 11.80 -2.42
CA ALA A 112 -11.10 12.42 -3.71
C ALA A 112 -12.33 12.43 -4.63
N ALA A 113 -13.23 11.46 -4.46
CA ALA A 113 -14.48 11.32 -5.22
C ALA A 113 -15.72 11.78 -4.43
N CYS A 114 -15.53 12.37 -3.24
CA CYS A 114 -16.65 12.80 -2.40
C CYS A 114 -17.43 13.97 -3.05
N THR A 115 -18.74 13.81 -3.25
CA THR A 115 -19.61 14.87 -3.79
C THR A 115 -19.59 16.13 -2.93
N CYS A 116 -19.50 15.99 -1.60
CA CYS A 116 -19.31 17.14 -0.72
C CYS A 116 -18.04 17.93 -1.07
N GLY A 117 -16.95 17.22 -1.44
CA GLY A 117 -15.72 17.84 -1.89
C GLY A 117 -15.86 18.62 -3.19
N ASP A 118 -16.65 18.11 -4.14
CA ASP A 118 -16.95 18.80 -5.39
C ASP A 118 -17.79 20.06 -5.17
N VAL A 119 -18.85 19.96 -4.37
CA VAL A 119 -19.81 21.06 -4.12
C VAL A 119 -19.23 22.17 -3.24
N THR A 120 -18.41 21.82 -2.24
CA THR A 120 -17.94 22.78 -1.21
C THR A 120 -16.44 23.03 -1.23
N GLY A 121 -15.70 22.36 -2.10
CA GLY A 121 -14.22 22.34 -2.09
C GLY A 121 -13.63 21.55 -0.92
N SER A 122 -14.44 20.85 -0.11
CA SER A 122 -13.99 20.27 1.16
C SER A 122 -14.70 18.94 1.45
N SER A 123 -14.05 17.82 1.13
CA SER A 123 -14.59 16.45 1.32
C SER A 123 -14.84 16.11 2.80
N VAL A 124 -15.61 15.05 3.03
CA VAL A 124 -15.74 14.40 4.35
C VAL A 124 -14.41 13.68 4.68
N THR A 125 -14.00 13.69 5.94
CA THR A 125 -12.79 13.00 6.44
C THR A 125 -13.04 11.50 6.61
N VAL A 126 -13.25 10.82 5.50
CA VAL A 126 -13.69 9.41 5.47
C VAL A 126 -12.66 8.50 6.10
N ARG A 127 -11.37 8.69 5.74
CA ARG A 127 -10.26 7.87 6.26
C ARG A 127 -10.11 7.99 7.78
N GLU A 128 -10.28 9.19 8.32
CA GLU A 128 -10.21 9.41 9.77
C GLU A 128 -11.41 8.87 10.51
N ASN A 129 -12.61 8.94 9.90
CA ASN A 129 -13.79 8.28 10.46
C ASN A 129 -13.59 6.75 10.51
N GLU A 130 -13.06 6.15 9.45
CA GLU A 130 -12.69 4.73 9.38
C GLU A 130 -11.70 4.36 10.50
N HIS A 131 -10.63 5.16 10.67
CA HIS A 131 -9.65 4.98 11.73
C HIS A 131 -10.30 5.05 13.13
N ALA A 132 -11.11 6.07 13.38
CA ALA A 132 -11.76 6.24 14.67
C ALA A 132 -12.70 5.06 15.02
N ILE A 133 -13.41 4.51 14.03
CA ILE A 133 -14.29 3.35 14.22
C ILE A 133 -13.46 2.14 14.67
N ILE A 134 -12.40 1.80 13.91
CA ILE A 134 -11.64 0.58 14.18
C ILE A 134 -10.80 0.67 15.46
N GLU A 135 -10.19 1.81 15.75
CA GLU A 135 -9.42 1.99 16.99
C GLU A 135 -10.33 2.02 18.23
N THR A 136 -11.53 2.61 18.12
CA THR A 136 -12.54 2.50 19.18
C THR A 136 -12.93 1.05 19.43
N ALA A 137 -13.08 0.25 18.38
CA ALA A 137 -13.44 -1.16 18.49
C ALA A 137 -12.38 -1.99 19.22
N TYR A 138 -11.10 -1.78 18.90
CA TYR A 138 -10.00 -2.42 19.62
C TYR A 138 -9.92 -1.93 21.08
N ALA A 139 -10.01 -0.62 21.33
CA ALA A 139 -9.96 -0.05 22.68
C ALA A 139 -11.13 -0.53 23.57
N LYS A 140 -12.29 -0.84 22.99
CA LYS A 140 -13.47 -1.33 23.69
C LYS A 140 -13.59 -2.87 23.70
N ASN A 141 -12.62 -3.59 23.10
CA ASN A 141 -12.66 -5.05 22.95
C ASN A 141 -13.93 -5.57 22.25
N TRP A 142 -14.44 -4.81 21.25
CA TRP A 142 -15.57 -5.28 20.43
C TRP A 142 -15.12 -6.28 19.36
N LEU A 143 -13.83 -6.25 18.98
CA LEU A 143 -13.24 -7.21 18.07
C LEU A 143 -12.69 -8.39 18.87
N THR A 144 -13.50 -9.43 18.99
CA THR A 144 -13.15 -10.71 19.61
C THR A 144 -13.11 -11.82 18.57
N ALA A 145 -12.33 -12.86 18.84
CA ALA A 145 -12.26 -14.00 17.93
C ALA A 145 -13.64 -14.66 17.80
N THR A 146 -14.08 -14.79 16.56
CA THR A 146 -15.34 -15.44 16.20
C THR A 146 -15.05 -16.56 15.19
N PRO A 147 -14.54 -17.73 15.65
CA PRO A 147 -14.29 -18.86 14.76
C PRO A 147 -15.58 -19.30 14.07
N PRO A 148 -15.50 -19.86 12.85
CA PRO A 148 -16.68 -20.31 12.13
C PRO A 148 -17.40 -21.41 12.93
N PRO A 149 -18.74 -21.38 13.02
CA PRO A 149 -19.50 -22.36 13.81
C PRO A 149 -19.43 -23.78 13.24
N THR A 150 -19.13 -23.87 11.93
CA THR A 150 -19.05 -25.18 11.23
C THR A 150 -17.87 -25.16 10.27
N ARG A 151 -17.09 -26.23 10.23
CA ARG A 151 -16.03 -26.44 9.25
C ARG A 151 -16.55 -27.19 8.04
N THR A 152 -16.13 -26.79 6.83
CA THR A 152 -16.56 -27.39 5.56
C THR A 152 -15.86 -28.72 5.26
N GLY A 153 -14.78 -29.03 5.96
CA GLY A 153 -13.90 -30.16 5.65
C GLY A 153 -12.95 -29.92 4.49
N LYS A 154 -12.97 -28.71 3.90
CA LYS A 154 -12.06 -28.31 2.82
C LYS A 154 -10.87 -27.52 3.37
N SER A 155 -9.69 -27.73 2.74
CA SER A 155 -8.42 -27.11 3.11
C SER A 155 -7.90 -26.22 1.98
N VAL A 156 -7.40 -25.03 2.33
CA VAL A 156 -6.86 -24.06 1.36
C VAL A 156 -5.48 -23.58 1.81
N ALA A 157 -4.50 -23.68 0.91
CA ALA A 157 -3.20 -23.03 1.06
C ALA A 157 -3.24 -21.62 0.45
N VAL A 158 -2.78 -20.62 1.20
CA VAL A 158 -2.61 -19.25 0.71
C VAL A 158 -1.12 -18.95 0.71
N VAL A 159 -0.55 -18.65 -0.46
CA VAL A 159 0.88 -18.39 -0.62
C VAL A 159 1.11 -16.88 -0.66
N GLY A 160 1.71 -16.35 0.40
CA GLY A 160 1.90 -14.92 0.65
C GLY A 160 0.88 -14.33 1.63
N SER A 161 1.38 -13.56 2.58
CA SER A 161 0.61 -12.94 3.68
C SER A 161 0.41 -11.44 3.53
N GLY A 162 0.58 -10.88 2.33
CA GLY A 162 0.25 -9.48 2.04
C GLY A 162 -1.26 -9.22 2.13
N PRO A 163 -1.73 -7.99 1.88
CA PRO A 163 -3.15 -7.63 1.98
C PRO A 163 -4.09 -8.59 1.26
N ALA A 164 -3.75 -9.04 0.05
CA ALA A 164 -4.56 -9.97 -0.71
C ALA A 164 -4.66 -11.34 -0.01
N GLY A 165 -3.51 -11.89 0.43
CA GLY A 165 -3.48 -13.19 1.13
C GLY A 165 -4.20 -13.15 2.47
N LEU A 166 -4.04 -12.07 3.25
CA LEU A 166 -4.80 -11.89 4.50
C LEU A 166 -6.31 -11.83 4.23
N SER A 167 -6.72 -11.14 3.16
CA SER A 167 -8.14 -11.04 2.78
C SER A 167 -8.69 -12.41 2.36
N VAL A 168 -7.99 -13.16 1.50
CA VAL A 168 -8.36 -14.54 1.15
C VAL A 168 -8.53 -15.39 2.40
N ALA A 169 -7.54 -15.36 3.30
CA ALA A 169 -7.54 -16.17 4.51
C ALA A 169 -8.71 -15.85 5.45
N GLU A 170 -9.00 -14.56 5.66
CA GLU A 170 -10.11 -14.09 6.48
C GLU A 170 -11.45 -14.58 5.94
N TYR A 171 -11.74 -14.36 4.66
CA TYR A 171 -13.03 -14.72 4.07
C TYR A 171 -13.22 -16.24 4.00
N LEU A 172 -12.20 -17.01 3.58
CA LEU A 172 -12.30 -18.48 3.53
C LEU A 172 -12.40 -19.11 4.90
N ASN A 173 -11.65 -18.59 5.89
CA ASN A 173 -11.78 -19.09 7.27
C ASN A 173 -13.17 -18.82 7.84
N LYS A 174 -13.71 -17.61 7.67
CA LYS A 174 -15.08 -17.25 8.07
C LYS A 174 -16.14 -18.12 7.40
N ARG A 175 -15.91 -18.55 6.16
CA ARG A 175 -16.77 -19.49 5.45
C ARG A 175 -16.72 -20.90 6.02
N GLY A 176 -15.67 -21.22 6.79
CA GLY A 176 -15.50 -22.52 7.44
C GLY A 176 -14.42 -23.40 6.82
N HIS A 177 -13.67 -22.95 5.82
CA HIS A 177 -12.53 -23.71 5.29
C HIS A 177 -11.36 -23.72 6.29
N ALA A 178 -10.55 -24.78 6.27
CA ALA A 178 -9.29 -24.83 6.98
C ALA A 178 -8.23 -24.08 6.14
N VAL A 179 -7.72 -22.94 6.66
CA VAL A 179 -6.81 -22.09 5.90
C VAL A 179 -5.42 -22.09 6.52
N THR A 180 -4.41 -22.37 5.69
CA THR A 180 -2.98 -22.21 6.05
C THR A 180 -2.34 -21.18 5.14
N VAL A 181 -1.77 -20.14 5.74
CA VAL A 181 -1.02 -19.08 5.03
C VAL A 181 0.47 -19.37 5.13
N PHE A 182 1.14 -19.45 3.98
CA PHE A 182 2.59 -19.63 3.86
C PHE A 182 3.23 -18.29 3.55
N GLU A 183 4.17 -17.87 4.37
CA GLU A 183 4.91 -16.62 4.21
C GLU A 183 6.40 -16.89 4.20
N ARG A 184 7.11 -16.39 3.17
CA ARG A 184 8.57 -16.57 3.07
C ARG A 184 9.36 -15.76 4.09
N ALA A 185 8.84 -14.60 4.51
CA ALA A 185 9.44 -13.78 5.54
C ALA A 185 9.23 -14.39 6.95
N ASP A 186 9.97 -13.88 7.91
CA ASP A 186 9.87 -14.25 9.33
C ASP A 186 8.62 -13.67 10.02
N ARG A 187 7.96 -12.68 9.40
CA ARG A 187 6.74 -12.04 9.90
C ARG A 187 5.67 -11.93 8.81
N VAL A 188 4.41 -12.04 9.24
CA VAL A 188 3.23 -11.89 8.40
C VAL A 188 2.99 -10.43 8.04
N GLY A 189 2.48 -10.15 6.83
CA GLY A 189 2.02 -8.83 6.41
C GLY A 189 2.54 -8.37 5.04
N GLY A 190 3.52 -9.05 4.47
CA GLY A 190 4.10 -8.68 3.18
C GLY A 190 4.63 -7.23 3.18
N LEU A 191 4.18 -6.40 2.22
CA LEU A 191 4.60 -4.99 2.16
C LEU A 191 4.07 -4.14 3.33
N LEU A 192 2.96 -4.50 3.98
CA LEU A 192 2.52 -3.83 5.21
C LEU A 192 3.58 -3.97 6.32
N MET A 193 4.21 -5.12 6.41
CA MET A 193 5.25 -5.40 7.41
C MET A 193 6.58 -4.73 7.04
N TYR A 194 7.08 -4.98 5.83
CA TYR A 194 8.46 -4.66 5.47
C TYR A 194 8.62 -3.60 4.37
N GLY A 195 7.57 -3.28 3.61
CA GLY A 195 7.62 -2.25 2.57
C GLY A 195 7.17 -0.86 3.03
N ILE A 196 6.34 -0.80 4.06
CA ILE A 196 5.84 0.44 4.67
C ILE A 196 6.60 0.67 5.98
N PRO A 197 7.21 1.84 6.21
CA PRO A 197 7.96 2.09 7.43
C PRO A 197 7.05 2.18 8.67
N ASN A 198 7.63 1.91 9.87
CA ASN A 198 6.88 1.85 11.12
C ASN A 198 6.16 3.16 11.47
N MET A 199 6.77 4.32 11.14
CA MET A 199 6.17 5.63 11.40
C MET A 199 4.90 5.91 10.57
N LYS A 200 4.63 5.13 9.52
CA LYS A 200 3.39 5.22 8.72
C LYS A 200 2.37 4.14 9.10
N LEU A 201 2.85 2.98 9.54
CA LEU A 201 2.04 1.85 10.01
C LEU A 201 2.80 1.10 11.09
N ASP A 202 2.41 1.28 12.35
CA ASP A 202 2.98 0.54 13.48
C ASP A 202 2.73 -0.96 13.30
N LYS A 203 3.79 -1.77 13.44
CA LYS A 203 3.72 -3.22 13.21
C LYS A 203 2.88 -3.95 14.24
N ALA A 204 2.69 -3.39 15.43
CA ALA A 204 1.75 -3.90 16.43
C ALA A 204 0.30 -3.95 15.89
N VAL A 205 -0.07 -3.05 14.96
CA VAL A 205 -1.38 -3.06 14.30
C VAL A 205 -1.56 -4.32 13.43
N ILE A 206 -0.50 -4.76 12.76
CA ILE A 206 -0.53 -6.00 11.97
C ILE A 206 -0.58 -7.21 12.91
N GLU A 207 0.26 -7.22 13.94
CA GLU A 207 0.34 -8.32 14.89
C GLU A 207 -0.99 -8.58 15.62
N ARG A 208 -1.68 -7.50 16.07
CA ARG A 208 -3.00 -7.67 16.73
C ARG A 208 -4.04 -8.29 15.80
N ARG A 209 -4.03 -7.96 14.51
CA ARG A 209 -4.92 -8.57 13.51
C ARG A 209 -4.56 -10.04 13.26
N VAL A 210 -3.28 -10.34 13.10
CA VAL A 210 -2.82 -11.73 12.91
C VAL A 210 -3.19 -12.59 14.10
N LYS A 211 -3.02 -12.11 15.34
CA LYS A 211 -3.45 -12.81 16.56
C LYS A 211 -4.95 -13.10 16.57
N LEU A 212 -5.76 -12.13 16.13
CA LEU A 212 -7.21 -12.34 16.02
C LEU A 212 -7.54 -13.44 15.01
N MET A 213 -6.95 -13.41 13.81
CA MET A 213 -7.15 -14.43 12.78
C MET A 213 -6.66 -15.81 13.23
N GLN A 214 -5.55 -15.89 13.98
CA GLN A 214 -5.06 -17.13 14.57
C GLN A 214 -6.06 -17.71 15.59
N ALA A 215 -6.59 -16.86 16.45
CA ALA A 215 -7.61 -17.26 17.42
C ALA A 215 -8.92 -17.73 16.75
N GLU A 216 -9.20 -17.30 15.53
CA GLU A 216 -10.31 -17.76 14.69
C GLU A 216 -10.00 -19.03 13.89
N GLY A 217 -8.74 -19.51 13.92
CA GLY A 217 -8.33 -20.78 13.35
C GLY A 217 -7.55 -20.70 12.04
N VAL A 218 -7.10 -19.51 11.62
CA VAL A 218 -6.14 -19.38 10.50
C VAL A 218 -4.75 -19.81 10.98
N VAL A 219 -4.10 -20.68 10.24
CA VAL A 219 -2.73 -21.13 10.51
C VAL A 219 -1.75 -20.30 9.69
N PHE A 220 -0.78 -19.67 10.33
CA PHE A 220 0.30 -18.96 9.65
C PHE A 220 1.62 -19.73 9.79
N ARG A 221 2.30 -19.96 8.67
CA ARG A 221 3.63 -20.58 8.60
C ARG A 221 4.60 -19.61 7.98
N THR A 222 5.46 -19.00 8.79
CA THR A 222 6.51 -18.07 8.36
C THR A 222 7.83 -18.81 8.07
N GLY A 223 8.73 -18.17 7.31
CA GLY A 223 9.99 -18.79 6.86
C GLY A 223 9.78 -19.89 5.80
N MET A 224 8.62 -19.92 5.16
CA MET A 224 8.21 -20.95 4.20
C MET A 224 8.16 -20.36 2.78
N ASP A 225 9.25 -20.51 2.05
CA ASP A 225 9.38 -20.01 0.67
C ASP A 225 8.87 -21.05 -0.33
N VAL A 226 7.61 -20.91 -0.73
CA VAL A 226 6.95 -21.83 -1.66
C VAL A 226 7.44 -21.60 -3.09
N GLY A 227 7.89 -22.66 -3.73
CA GLY A 227 8.60 -22.62 -5.02
C GLY A 227 10.12 -22.46 -4.87
N GLY A 228 10.58 -22.09 -3.66
CA GLY A 228 11.99 -22.09 -3.29
C GLY A 228 12.32 -23.31 -2.39
N THR A 229 12.14 -23.15 -1.08
CA THR A 229 12.43 -24.23 -0.10
C THR A 229 11.27 -25.20 0.14
N VAL A 230 10.05 -24.80 -0.20
CA VAL A 230 8.83 -25.63 -0.09
C VAL A 230 8.35 -25.97 -1.50
N PRO A 231 8.32 -27.26 -1.88
CA PRO A 231 7.86 -27.67 -3.22
C PRO A 231 6.38 -27.32 -3.46
N ALA A 232 6.06 -26.82 -4.63
CA ALA A 232 4.68 -26.53 -5.03
C ALA A 232 3.80 -27.77 -5.07
N GLU A 233 4.37 -28.90 -5.49
CA GLU A 233 3.71 -30.21 -5.57
C GLU A 233 3.20 -30.69 -4.20
N GLN A 234 3.90 -30.35 -3.12
CA GLN A 234 3.45 -30.67 -1.77
C GLN A 234 2.14 -29.95 -1.44
N LEU A 235 2.03 -28.64 -1.77
CA LEU A 235 0.78 -27.90 -1.54
C LEU A 235 -0.34 -28.43 -2.42
N LEU A 236 -0.04 -28.82 -3.65
CA LEU A 236 -1.01 -29.42 -4.55
C LEU A 236 -1.50 -30.79 -4.05
N ALA A 237 -0.66 -31.56 -3.36
CA ALA A 237 -1.05 -32.83 -2.75
C ALA A 237 -1.87 -32.67 -1.45
N ASP A 238 -1.47 -31.72 -0.60
CA ASP A 238 -1.98 -31.59 0.77
C ASP A 238 -3.26 -30.76 0.90
N PHE A 239 -3.57 -29.91 -0.11
CA PHE A 239 -4.69 -28.96 -0.05
C PHE A 239 -5.70 -29.17 -1.18
N ASP A 240 -6.97 -28.86 -0.90
CA ASP A 240 -8.04 -28.89 -1.88
C ASP A 240 -7.95 -27.72 -2.88
N ALA A 241 -7.37 -26.57 -2.47
CA ALA A 241 -7.08 -25.44 -3.33
C ALA A 241 -5.83 -24.68 -2.86
N VAL A 242 -5.15 -24.00 -3.80
CA VAL A 242 -3.99 -23.12 -3.55
C VAL A 242 -4.27 -21.75 -4.14
N VAL A 243 -4.05 -20.69 -3.36
CA VAL A 243 -4.20 -19.30 -3.82
C VAL A 243 -2.86 -18.59 -3.79
N LEU A 244 -2.39 -18.14 -4.94
CA LEU A 244 -1.14 -17.40 -5.11
C LEU A 244 -1.36 -15.90 -4.86
N CYS A 245 -0.75 -15.37 -3.80
CA CYS A 245 -0.87 -13.98 -3.35
C CYS A 245 0.49 -13.33 -3.10
N CYS A 246 1.53 -13.70 -3.88
CA CYS A 246 2.92 -13.32 -3.64
C CYS A 246 3.22 -11.85 -3.98
N GLY A 247 2.27 -11.12 -4.59
CA GLY A 247 2.44 -9.73 -5.00
C GLY A 247 3.24 -9.55 -6.28
N ALA A 248 3.49 -8.28 -6.65
CA ALA A 248 4.39 -7.89 -7.74
C ALA A 248 5.70 -7.46 -7.11
N LYS A 249 6.69 -8.34 -7.07
CA LYS A 249 7.96 -8.11 -6.36
C LYS A 249 9.18 -8.03 -7.26
N LYS A 250 9.04 -8.19 -8.59
CA LYS A 250 10.13 -8.00 -9.54
C LYS A 250 10.36 -6.50 -9.71
N PRO A 251 11.42 -5.92 -9.10
CA PRO A 251 11.61 -4.48 -9.15
C PRO A 251 11.98 -4.04 -10.57
N ARG A 252 11.57 -2.82 -10.93
CA ARG A 252 12.07 -2.15 -12.12
C ARG A 252 13.46 -1.64 -11.82
N ASP A 253 14.44 -2.15 -12.54
CA ASP A 253 15.84 -1.73 -12.41
C ASP A 253 16.22 -0.66 -13.45
N LEU A 254 17.37 -0.03 -13.24
CA LEU A 254 17.99 0.93 -14.12
C LEU A 254 19.15 0.26 -14.86
N ASN A 255 19.09 0.18 -16.17
CA ASN A 255 20.20 -0.33 -16.99
C ASN A 255 21.13 0.83 -17.35
N VAL A 256 21.94 1.25 -16.38
CA VAL A 256 22.89 2.36 -16.51
C VAL A 256 24.28 1.98 -16.02
N PRO A 257 25.36 2.58 -16.52
CA PRO A 257 26.72 2.37 -16.02
C PRO A 257 26.78 2.59 -14.50
N GLY A 258 27.63 1.80 -13.82
CA GLY A 258 27.82 1.92 -12.37
C GLY A 258 26.67 1.41 -11.49
N ARG A 259 25.64 0.76 -12.08
CA ARG A 259 24.49 0.22 -11.32
C ARG A 259 24.91 -0.75 -10.21
N ASP A 260 26.04 -1.41 -10.36
CA ASP A 260 26.65 -2.36 -9.42
C ASP A 260 27.40 -1.68 -8.26
N ALA A 261 27.40 -0.35 -8.16
CA ALA A 261 28.08 0.36 -7.09
C ALA A 261 27.52 -0.03 -5.71
N LYS A 262 28.44 -0.27 -4.75
CA LYS A 262 28.09 -0.50 -3.35
C LYS A 262 27.44 0.77 -2.77
N GLY A 263 26.18 0.68 -2.40
CA GLY A 263 25.36 1.81 -1.96
C GLY A 263 24.15 2.07 -2.86
N VAL A 264 24.02 1.37 -4.01
CA VAL A 264 22.82 1.40 -4.84
C VAL A 264 21.91 0.22 -4.52
N HIS A 265 20.75 0.48 -3.93
CA HIS A 265 19.81 -0.53 -3.45
C HIS A 265 18.41 -0.32 -4.04
N PHE A 266 17.62 -1.37 -4.09
CA PHE A 266 16.18 -1.20 -4.29
C PHE A 266 15.53 -0.61 -3.03
N ALA A 267 14.54 0.24 -3.21
CA ALA A 267 13.83 0.90 -2.11
C ALA A 267 13.23 -0.09 -1.10
N VAL A 268 12.65 -1.20 -1.59
CA VAL A 268 12.05 -2.23 -0.70
C VAL A 268 13.11 -2.95 0.12
N ASP A 269 14.31 -3.20 -0.41
CA ASP A 269 15.41 -3.82 0.35
C ASP A 269 15.87 -2.89 1.47
N TYR A 270 15.99 -1.59 1.18
CA TYR A 270 16.28 -0.57 2.19
C TYR A 270 15.23 -0.56 3.30
N LEU A 271 13.96 -0.37 2.94
CA LEU A 271 12.84 -0.30 3.91
C LEU A 271 12.71 -1.60 4.72
N THR A 272 12.90 -2.76 4.07
CA THR A 272 12.93 -4.07 4.74
C THR A 272 14.05 -4.14 5.76
N SER A 273 15.28 -3.78 5.39
CA SER A 273 16.45 -3.85 6.28
C SER A 273 16.28 -2.98 7.52
N VAL A 274 15.76 -1.75 7.33
CA VAL A 274 15.54 -0.79 8.42
C VAL A 274 14.42 -1.27 9.35
N THR A 275 13.26 -1.68 8.80
CA THR A 275 12.14 -2.16 9.61
C THR A 275 12.50 -3.44 10.36
N LYS A 276 13.22 -4.36 9.71
CA LYS A 276 13.65 -5.60 10.35
C LYS A 276 14.61 -5.34 11.52
N SER A 277 15.63 -4.52 11.33
CA SER A 277 16.58 -4.16 12.38
C SER A 277 15.91 -3.42 13.55
N LEU A 278 14.95 -2.53 13.24
CA LEU A 278 14.12 -1.85 14.26
C LEU A 278 13.36 -2.88 15.12
N LEU A 279 12.68 -3.83 14.49
CA LEU A 279 11.84 -4.81 15.19
C LEU A 279 12.64 -5.89 15.91
N ASP A 280 13.78 -6.31 15.37
CA ASP A 280 14.59 -7.39 15.93
C ASP A 280 15.43 -6.91 17.12
N SER A 281 15.90 -5.65 17.10
CA SER A 281 16.93 -5.20 18.05
C SER A 281 16.89 -3.72 18.43
N GLY A 282 15.93 -2.93 17.94
CA GLY A 282 15.98 -1.47 18.08
C GLY A 282 17.23 -0.87 17.44
N PHE A 283 17.67 -1.43 16.32
CA PHE A 283 18.91 -1.09 15.58
C PHE A 283 20.23 -1.51 16.23
N ALA A 284 20.21 -2.25 17.33
CA ALA A 284 21.43 -2.69 18.01
C ALA A 284 22.24 -3.75 17.21
N ASP A 285 21.59 -4.43 16.25
CA ASP A 285 22.24 -5.46 15.42
C ASP A 285 23.13 -4.90 14.30
N GLY A 286 23.03 -3.60 13.99
CA GLY A 286 23.81 -2.93 12.96
C GLY A 286 23.55 -3.43 11.52
N LYS A 287 22.46 -4.17 11.28
CA LYS A 287 22.16 -4.80 9.97
C LYS A 287 21.37 -3.91 9.02
N ALA A 288 20.81 -2.80 9.52
CA ALA A 288 20.10 -1.85 8.67
C ALA A 288 21.05 -1.18 7.66
N ILE A 289 20.60 -1.03 6.42
CA ILE A 289 21.24 -0.10 5.49
C ILE A 289 21.13 1.29 6.12
N ASN A 290 22.27 1.93 6.39
CA ASN A 290 22.33 3.13 7.23
C ASN A 290 22.65 4.38 6.41
N ALA A 291 21.77 5.39 6.49
CA ALA A 291 21.90 6.68 5.83
C ALA A 291 22.57 7.76 6.70
N ALA A 292 22.93 7.47 7.97
CA ALA A 292 23.53 8.44 8.87
C ALA A 292 24.82 9.03 8.28
N GLY A 293 24.93 10.36 8.25
CA GLY A 293 26.07 11.09 7.75
C GLY A 293 26.31 10.99 6.23
N LYS A 294 25.32 10.52 5.46
CA LYS A 294 25.43 10.34 4.01
C LYS A 294 24.47 11.24 3.26
N ASN A 295 24.86 11.64 2.04
CA ASN A 295 23.93 12.19 1.08
C ASN A 295 23.18 11.04 0.38
N VAL A 296 21.87 11.20 0.23
CA VAL A 296 20.98 10.16 -0.28
C VAL A 296 20.30 10.60 -1.57
N LEU A 297 20.32 9.73 -2.58
CA LEU A 297 19.58 9.88 -3.82
C LEU A 297 18.40 8.91 -3.84
N VAL A 298 17.18 9.42 -4.03
CA VAL A 298 15.97 8.60 -4.22
C VAL A 298 15.52 8.71 -5.66
N ILE A 299 15.28 7.59 -6.34
CA ILE A 299 14.91 7.56 -7.75
C ILE A 299 13.47 7.07 -7.88
N GLY A 300 12.56 8.02 -8.08
CA GLY A 300 11.11 7.82 -8.13
C GLY A 300 10.36 8.64 -7.08
N GLY A 301 9.36 9.41 -7.52
CA GLY A 301 8.59 10.38 -6.71
C GLY A 301 7.31 9.82 -6.06
N GLY A 302 7.04 8.52 -6.15
CA GLY A 302 5.84 7.89 -5.56
C GLY A 302 5.94 7.66 -4.05
N ASP A 303 4.90 7.01 -3.47
CA ASP A 303 4.80 6.73 -2.02
C ASP A 303 6.02 5.99 -1.48
N THR A 304 6.55 4.99 -2.20
CA THR A 304 7.76 4.25 -1.79
C THR A 304 8.99 5.17 -1.72
N GLY A 305 9.12 6.10 -2.68
CA GLY A 305 10.20 7.10 -2.65
C GLY A 305 10.07 8.03 -1.44
N ASN A 306 8.85 8.49 -1.14
CA ASN A 306 8.58 9.28 0.06
C ASN A 306 8.90 8.52 1.35
N ASP A 307 8.56 7.23 1.42
CA ASP A 307 8.88 6.37 2.56
C ASP A 307 10.39 6.21 2.76
N CYS A 308 11.18 6.11 1.66
CA CYS A 308 12.64 6.13 1.72
C CYS A 308 13.19 7.48 2.21
N GLN A 309 12.61 8.61 1.78
CA GLN A 309 12.99 9.95 2.23
C GLN A 309 12.81 10.08 3.75
N GLY A 310 11.61 9.82 4.26
CA GLY A 310 11.31 9.90 5.68
C GLY A 310 12.15 8.95 6.55
N THR A 311 12.49 7.78 6.03
CA THR A 311 13.36 6.80 6.69
C THR A 311 14.80 7.30 6.76
N ALA A 312 15.35 7.83 5.65
CA ALA A 312 16.73 8.34 5.59
C ALA A 312 16.90 9.59 6.48
N LEU A 313 15.90 10.46 6.55
CA LEU A 313 15.89 11.63 7.42
C LEU A 313 15.98 11.24 8.91
N ARG A 314 15.22 10.22 9.34
CA ARG A 314 15.27 9.67 10.70
C ARG A 314 16.59 9.01 11.04
N GLN A 315 17.25 8.40 10.07
CA GLN A 315 18.60 7.88 10.25
C GLN A 315 19.69 8.97 10.29
N GLY A 316 19.38 10.22 9.97
CA GLY A 316 20.32 11.33 10.04
C GLY A 316 21.14 11.55 8.77
N CYS A 317 20.55 11.39 7.58
CA CYS A 317 21.21 11.78 6.33
C CYS A 317 21.55 13.28 6.34
N THR A 318 22.62 13.65 5.61
CA THR A 318 23.17 15.02 5.56
C THR A 318 22.58 15.85 4.44
N ASP A 319 22.18 15.24 3.34
CA ASP A 319 21.40 15.85 2.27
C ASP A 319 20.55 14.77 1.57
N LEU A 320 19.51 15.21 0.86
CA LEU A 320 18.59 14.31 0.16
C LEU A 320 18.10 14.95 -1.13
N MET A 321 18.20 14.20 -2.23
CA MET A 321 17.62 14.53 -3.52
C MET A 321 16.71 13.40 -3.99
N ALA A 322 15.56 13.74 -4.56
CA ALA A 322 14.62 12.79 -5.13
C ALA A 322 14.37 13.12 -6.62
N LEU A 323 14.63 12.17 -7.50
CA LEU A 323 14.42 12.32 -8.93
C LEU A 323 13.02 11.89 -9.32
N GLU A 324 12.31 12.77 -10.02
CA GLU A 324 11.03 12.47 -10.63
C GLU A 324 11.15 12.63 -12.15
N MET A 325 10.87 11.53 -12.86
CA MET A 325 11.01 11.52 -14.32
C MET A 325 9.97 12.39 -15.02
N MET A 326 8.76 12.47 -14.46
CA MET A 326 7.65 13.24 -15.05
C MET A 326 7.73 14.73 -14.70
N PRO A 327 7.06 15.60 -15.46
CA PRO A 327 6.89 17.00 -15.09
C PRO A 327 6.20 17.17 -13.73
N GLN A 328 6.48 18.26 -13.05
CA GLN A 328 5.79 18.61 -11.81
C GLN A 328 4.29 18.72 -12.06
N PRO A 329 3.46 18.00 -11.27
CA PRO A 329 2.01 18.12 -11.38
C PRO A 329 1.53 19.53 -11.05
N PRO A 330 0.39 19.97 -11.60
CA PRO A 330 -0.21 21.25 -11.24
C PRO A 330 -0.65 21.26 -9.76
N VAL A 331 -0.77 22.45 -9.18
CA VAL A 331 -1.23 22.59 -7.77
C VAL A 331 -2.71 22.21 -7.63
N GLU A 332 -3.51 22.52 -8.64
CA GLU A 332 -4.95 22.28 -8.68
C GLU A 332 -5.35 21.40 -9.87
N ARG A 333 -6.55 20.83 -9.83
CA ARG A 333 -7.10 20.08 -10.97
C ARG A 333 -7.17 20.94 -12.21
N THR A 334 -6.84 20.34 -13.35
CA THR A 334 -7.01 20.96 -14.66
C THR A 334 -8.30 20.43 -15.34
N ALA A 335 -8.71 21.08 -16.43
CA ALA A 335 -9.82 20.63 -17.26
C ALA A 335 -9.60 19.21 -17.85
N ALA A 336 -8.35 18.77 -17.99
CA ALA A 336 -7.98 17.42 -18.43
C ALA A 336 -8.03 16.37 -17.31
N ASN A 337 -8.31 16.78 -16.06
CA ASN A 337 -8.44 15.89 -14.92
C ASN A 337 -9.61 16.34 -14.01
N PRO A 338 -10.86 16.32 -14.54
CA PRO A 338 -12.03 16.78 -13.81
C PRO A 338 -12.40 15.82 -12.65
N TRP A 339 -13.16 16.32 -11.68
CA TRP A 339 -13.83 15.46 -10.72
C TRP A 339 -14.87 14.56 -11.49
N PRO A 340 -15.10 13.30 -11.12
CA PRO A 340 -14.59 12.59 -9.93
C PRO A 340 -13.31 11.76 -10.17
N GLU A 341 -12.53 12.06 -11.19
CA GLU A 341 -11.26 11.36 -11.41
C GLU A 341 -10.31 11.51 -10.21
N TRP A 342 -9.37 10.58 -10.06
CA TRP A 342 -8.28 10.75 -9.09
C TRP A 342 -7.47 12.02 -9.40
N PRO A 343 -7.25 12.92 -8.40
CA PRO A 343 -6.55 14.18 -8.63
C PRO A 343 -5.08 13.97 -8.97
N ARG A 344 -4.68 14.43 -10.15
CA ARG A 344 -3.28 14.46 -10.61
C ARG A 344 -2.68 15.82 -10.28
N VAL A 345 -2.54 16.09 -8.98
CA VAL A 345 -2.06 17.37 -8.45
C VAL A 345 -0.80 17.18 -7.62
N LEU A 346 -0.05 18.26 -7.44
CA LEU A 346 1.11 18.26 -6.58
C LEU A 346 0.69 17.94 -5.14
N LYS A 347 1.25 16.86 -4.59
CA LYS A 347 1.09 16.49 -3.19
C LYS A 347 2.42 16.65 -2.49
N VAL A 348 2.38 17.17 -1.28
CA VAL A 348 3.53 17.20 -0.36
C VAL A 348 3.18 16.25 0.78
N ASP A 349 3.88 15.14 0.86
CA ASP A 349 3.67 14.12 1.88
C ASP A 349 4.70 14.30 3.02
N TYR A 350 4.66 13.44 4.02
CA TYR A 350 5.44 13.59 5.25
C TYR A 350 6.96 13.66 5.02
N GLY A 351 7.53 12.83 4.12
CA GLY A 351 8.96 12.85 3.85
C GLY A 351 9.44 14.14 3.19
N GLN A 352 8.66 14.70 2.24
CA GLN A 352 8.96 16.01 1.68
C GLN A 352 8.83 17.12 2.73
N THR A 353 7.78 17.08 3.56
CA THR A 353 7.57 18.07 4.64
C THR A 353 8.75 18.06 5.62
N GLU A 354 9.21 16.88 6.00
CA GLU A 354 10.37 16.69 6.88
C GLU A 354 11.67 17.18 6.24
N CYS A 355 11.85 16.91 4.95
CA CYS A 355 13.01 17.40 4.20
C CYS A 355 13.03 18.92 4.11
N ILE A 356 11.88 19.55 3.80
CA ILE A 356 11.73 21.01 3.77
C ILE A 356 12.06 21.61 5.14
N ALA A 357 11.54 21.00 6.23
CA ALA A 357 11.80 21.49 7.57
C ALA A 357 13.27 21.39 7.98
N LYS A 358 13.97 20.31 7.56
CA LYS A 358 15.37 20.04 7.94
C LYS A 358 16.37 20.77 7.04
N PHE A 359 16.14 20.82 5.74
CA PHE A 359 17.11 21.34 4.75
C PHE A 359 16.65 22.63 4.05
N GLY A 360 15.43 23.12 4.31
CA GLY A 360 14.89 24.36 3.71
C GLY A 360 14.49 24.23 2.24
N LYS A 361 14.46 23.01 1.67
CA LYS A 361 14.14 22.76 0.25
C LYS A 361 13.31 21.49 0.06
N ASP A 362 12.41 21.51 -0.93
CA ASP A 362 11.77 20.30 -1.43
C ASP A 362 12.84 19.40 -2.09
N PRO A 363 12.95 18.12 -1.73
CA PRO A 363 13.99 17.24 -2.27
C PRO A 363 13.77 16.87 -3.74
N ARG A 364 12.58 17.09 -4.30
CA ARG A 364 12.19 16.60 -5.63
C ARG A 364 12.75 17.47 -6.74
N VAL A 365 13.39 16.81 -7.71
CA VAL A 365 13.85 17.39 -8.98
C VAL A 365 13.10 16.70 -10.11
N TYR A 366 12.23 17.45 -10.78
CA TYR A 366 11.36 16.94 -11.83
C TYR A 366 12.05 16.89 -13.19
N GLN A 367 11.53 16.04 -14.08
CA GLN A 367 12.06 15.81 -15.42
C GLN A 367 13.55 15.42 -15.40
N THR A 368 13.89 14.49 -14.51
CA THR A 368 15.26 14.01 -14.32
C THR A 368 15.30 12.50 -14.16
N THR A 369 16.44 11.91 -14.56
CA THR A 369 16.76 10.50 -14.35
C THR A 369 18.26 10.31 -14.17
N VAL A 370 18.66 9.17 -13.60
CA VAL A 370 20.07 8.79 -13.53
C VAL A 370 20.55 8.35 -14.91
N LYS A 371 21.70 8.89 -15.34
CA LYS A 371 22.44 8.47 -16.53
C LYS A 371 23.55 7.48 -16.17
N GLU A 372 24.23 7.68 -15.05
CA GLU A 372 25.36 6.91 -14.60
C GLU A 372 25.55 7.03 -13.09
N PHE A 373 25.97 5.96 -12.41
CA PHE A 373 26.45 6.00 -11.03
C PHE A 373 27.98 6.04 -11.02
N LEU A 374 28.55 6.93 -10.21
CA LEU A 374 29.98 7.11 -10.05
C LEU A 374 30.51 6.25 -8.88
N LYS A 375 31.64 5.60 -9.05
CA LYS A 375 32.27 4.72 -8.06
C LYS A 375 33.71 5.13 -7.80
N ASP A 376 34.17 4.89 -6.57
CA ASP A 376 35.60 4.89 -6.24
C ASP A 376 36.28 3.59 -6.68
N GLU A 377 37.59 3.49 -6.47
CA GLU A 377 38.39 2.29 -6.80
C GLU A 377 37.95 1.03 -6.00
N ALA A 378 37.36 1.22 -4.82
CA ALA A 378 36.81 0.14 -3.98
C ALA A 378 35.39 -0.28 -4.39
N GLY A 379 34.80 0.40 -5.40
CA GLY A 379 33.45 0.18 -5.90
C GLY A 379 32.34 0.79 -5.06
N ASN A 380 32.65 1.71 -4.14
CA ASN A 380 31.62 2.41 -3.37
C ASN A 380 31.02 3.54 -4.19
N LEU A 381 29.72 3.77 -4.01
CA LEU A 381 29.01 4.89 -4.63
C LEU A 381 29.56 6.22 -4.11
N THR A 382 29.96 7.09 -5.03
CA THR A 382 30.43 8.46 -4.73
C THR A 382 29.51 9.55 -5.26
N GLY A 383 28.68 9.23 -6.25
CA GLY A 383 27.74 10.18 -6.83
C GLY A 383 26.96 9.59 -8.00
N ALA A 384 26.15 10.42 -8.63
CA ALA A 384 25.42 10.07 -9.84
C ALA A 384 25.41 11.24 -10.83
N VAL A 385 25.57 10.92 -12.12
CA VAL A 385 25.30 11.85 -13.23
C VAL A 385 23.82 11.81 -13.54
N ILE A 386 23.16 12.95 -13.46
CA ILE A 386 21.73 13.12 -13.64
C ILE A 386 21.47 13.82 -14.95
N SER A 387 20.64 13.20 -15.80
CA SER A 387 20.20 13.75 -17.08
C SER A 387 18.86 14.47 -16.93
N CYS A 388 18.77 15.70 -17.46
CA CYS A 388 17.51 16.42 -17.58
C CYS A 388 16.72 15.90 -18.77
N LEU A 389 15.41 15.76 -18.58
CA LEU A 389 14.47 15.21 -19.55
C LEU A 389 13.48 16.27 -20.06
N LYS A 390 12.89 16.02 -21.21
CA LYS A 390 11.71 16.73 -21.73
C LYS A 390 10.69 15.74 -22.27
N PRO A 391 9.40 16.07 -22.21
CA PRO A 391 8.39 15.26 -22.88
C PRO A 391 8.52 15.42 -24.40
N GLU A 392 8.48 14.32 -25.13
CA GLU A 392 8.42 14.26 -26.59
C GLU A 392 7.28 13.35 -27.01
N ARG A 393 6.39 13.88 -27.85
CA ARG A 393 5.23 13.13 -28.35
C ARG A 393 5.59 12.47 -29.67
N ASP A 394 5.45 11.16 -29.71
CA ASP A 394 5.57 10.37 -30.92
C ASP A 394 4.41 10.72 -31.87
N PRO A 395 4.67 11.19 -33.10
CA PRO A 395 3.64 11.59 -34.03
C PRO A 395 2.77 10.42 -34.54
N GLU A 396 3.32 9.20 -34.59
CA GLU A 396 2.60 8.02 -35.10
C GLU A 396 1.74 7.36 -34.02
N THR A 397 2.29 7.16 -32.83
CA THR A 397 1.60 6.45 -31.74
C THR A 397 0.87 7.38 -30.79
N SER A 398 1.07 8.71 -30.91
CA SER A 398 0.59 9.73 -29.97
C SER A 398 1.04 9.52 -28.52
N ARG A 399 1.97 8.62 -28.27
CA ARG A 399 2.53 8.38 -26.92
C ARG A 399 3.56 9.45 -26.60
N THR A 400 3.53 9.90 -25.34
CA THR A 400 4.56 10.82 -24.82
C THR A 400 5.62 10.00 -24.11
N SER A 401 6.87 10.17 -24.50
CA SER A 401 8.07 9.64 -23.84
C SER A 401 8.91 10.77 -23.26
N MET A 402 9.68 10.46 -22.23
CA MET A 402 10.63 11.41 -21.65
C MET A 402 12.00 11.18 -22.28
N VAL A 403 12.55 12.19 -22.96
CA VAL A 403 13.82 12.09 -23.69
C VAL A 403 14.87 13.04 -23.10
N PRO A 404 16.17 12.67 -23.12
CA PRO A 404 17.24 13.54 -22.65
C PRO A 404 17.30 14.87 -23.40
N THR A 405 17.53 15.96 -22.68
CA THR A 405 17.72 17.31 -23.27
C THR A 405 19.17 17.59 -23.66
N GLY A 406 20.11 16.74 -23.24
CA GLY A 406 21.55 16.96 -23.31
C GLY A 406 22.12 17.75 -22.12
N LYS A 407 21.28 18.31 -21.24
CA LYS A 407 21.71 18.95 -19.99
C LYS A 407 21.89 17.88 -18.90
N GLU A 408 23.02 17.96 -18.20
CA GLU A 408 23.40 17.01 -17.14
C GLU A 408 24.00 17.77 -15.97
N PHE A 409 23.90 17.18 -14.77
CA PHE A 409 24.60 17.63 -13.57
C PHE A 409 24.96 16.45 -12.69
N THR A 410 25.92 16.62 -11.80
CA THR A 410 26.35 15.59 -10.86
C THR A 410 25.81 15.90 -9.47
N TYR A 411 25.38 14.84 -8.77
CA TYR A 411 25.00 14.88 -7.36
C TYR A 411 25.86 13.90 -6.58
N ASP A 412 26.63 14.41 -5.60
CA ASP A 412 27.48 13.57 -4.75
C ASP A 412 26.59 12.84 -3.73
N CYS A 413 26.61 11.52 -3.74
CA CYS A 413 25.85 10.70 -2.82
C CYS A 413 26.56 9.36 -2.53
N GLN A 414 26.33 8.82 -1.35
CA GLN A 414 26.89 7.55 -0.88
C GLN A 414 25.82 6.45 -0.78
N LEU A 415 24.54 6.83 -0.92
CA LEU A 415 23.42 5.89 -1.02
C LEU A 415 22.46 6.34 -2.12
N ALA A 416 21.95 5.38 -2.87
CA ALA A 416 20.90 5.58 -3.85
C ALA A 416 19.81 4.50 -3.70
N PHE A 417 18.54 4.91 -3.71
CA PHE A 417 17.40 4.02 -3.57
C PHE A 417 16.53 4.06 -4.82
N ILE A 418 16.42 2.91 -5.52
CA ILE A 418 15.61 2.77 -6.73
C ILE A 418 14.16 2.46 -6.31
N ALA A 419 13.29 3.44 -6.42
CA ALA A 419 11.86 3.39 -6.12
C ALA A 419 11.00 3.50 -7.40
N ALA A 420 11.44 2.84 -8.49
CA ALA A 420 10.85 2.95 -9.83
C ALA A 420 9.65 2.00 -10.08
N GLY A 421 9.11 1.37 -9.04
CA GLY A 421 8.00 0.42 -9.13
C GLY A 421 8.43 -0.99 -9.54
N PHE A 422 7.46 -1.81 -9.99
CA PHE A 422 7.65 -3.23 -10.26
C PHE A 422 7.22 -3.58 -11.69
N THR A 423 7.74 -4.69 -12.22
CA THR A 423 7.47 -5.17 -13.59
C THR A 423 6.70 -6.49 -13.63
N GLY A 424 6.08 -6.91 -12.53
CA GLY A 424 5.33 -8.16 -12.41
C GLY A 424 5.71 -8.97 -11.17
N CYS A 425 5.31 -10.23 -11.13
CA CYS A 425 5.67 -11.14 -10.04
C CYS A 425 7.08 -11.70 -10.23
N GLU A 426 7.64 -12.28 -9.16
CA GLU A 426 8.84 -13.10 -9.25
C GLU A 426 8.50 -14.42 -9.94
N ASN A 427 9.29 -14.82 -10.94
CA ASN A 427 8.96 -15.95 -11.79
C ASN A 427 9.01 -17.29 -11.08
N TYR A 428 9.95 -17.48 -10.13
CA TYR A 428 10.22 -18.79 -9.55
C TYR A 428 9.00 -19.48 -8.92
N THR A 429 8.11 -18.71 -8.25
CA THR A 429 6.86 -19.26 -7.70
C THR A 429 5.89 -19.64 -8.83
N ALA A 430 5.78 -18.79 -9.86
CA ALA A 430 4.93 -19.09 -11.01
C ALA A 430 5.42 -20.34 -11.76
N ASP A 431 6.73 -20.44 -11.98
CA ASP A 431 7.38 -21.58 -12.65
C ASP A 431 7.18 -22.88 -11.83
N ALA A 432 7.31 -22.81 -10.50
CA ALA A 432 7.12 -23.96 -9.60
C ALA A 432 5.71 -24.54 -9.67
N PHE A 433 4.69 -23.70 -9.87
CA PHE A 433 3.31 -24.16 -10.07
C PHE A 433 2.94 -24.42 -11.52
N GLY A 434 3.79 -24.05 -12.48
CA GLY A 434 3.49 -24.17 -13.92
C GLY A 434 2.40 -23.23 -14.40
N VAL A 435 2.20 -22.08 -13.72
CA VAL A 435 1.18 -21.10 -14.13
C VAL A 435 1.70 -20.18 -15.22
N GLU A 436 0.85 -19.84 -16.16
CA GLU A 436 1.16 -18.94 -17.27
C GLU A 436 1.27 -17.49 -16.83
N LEU A 437 2.19 -16.76 -17.47
CA LEU A 437 2.35 -15.32 -17.27
C LEU A 437 1.83 -14.53 -18.47
N THR A 438 1.25 -13.37 -18.18
CA THR A 438 0.90 -12.37 -19.21
C THR A 438 2.17 -11.69 -19.74
N ALA A 439 2.06 -10.98 -20.88
CA ALA A 439 3.14 -10.16 -21.42
C ALA A 439 3.68 -9.07 -20.44
N ARG A 440 2.92 -8.77 -19.39
CA ARG A 440 3.32 -7.83 -18.33
C ARG A 440 4.03 -8.50 -17.14
N GLY A 441 4.24 -9.83 -17.20
CA GLY A 441 4.89 -10.58 -16.12
C GLY A 441 4.00 -10.84 -14.89
N ASN A 442 2.68 -10.74 -15.04
CA ASN A 442 1.71 -11.12 -14.00
C ASN A 442 1.13 -12.49 -14.32
N VAL A 443 0.66 -13.24 -13.34
CA VAL A 443 0.01 -14.53 -13.59
C VAL A 443 -1.27 -14.32 -14.39
N ALA A 444 -1.41 -15.09 -15.48
CA ALA A 444 -2.60 -15.10 -16.31
C ALA A 444 -3.74 -15.84 -15.60
N ASP A 445 -4.96 -15.32 -15.73
CA ASP A 445 -6.13 -15.89 -15.10
C ASP A 445 -7.40 -15.71 -15.92
N HIS A 446 -8.39 -16.53 -15.58
CA HIS A 446 -9.79 -16.32 -15.92
C HIS A 446 -10.62 -16.35 -14.64
N SER A 447 -11.14 -15.19 -14.21
CA SER A 447 -11.90 -15.08 -12.94
C SER A 447 -11.16 -15.68 -11.74
N PHE A 448 -9.90 -15.29 -11.54
CA PHE A 448 -8.96 -15.75 -10.52
C PHE A 448 -8.42 -17.19 -10.69
N LYS A 449 -8.95 -18.01 -11.61
CA LYS A 449 -8.42 -19.34 -11.92
C LYS A 449 -7.25 -19.26 -12.88
N THR A 450 -6.18 -19.98 -12.57
CA THR A 450 -5.03 -20.12 -13.46
C THR A 450 -5.26 -21.24 -14.49
N ASN A 451 -4.29 -21.48 -15.37
CA ASN A 451 -4.26 -22.65 -16.25
C ASN A 451 -4.04 -23.99 -15.52
N VAL A 452 -3.68 -23.96 -14.23
CA VAL A 452 -3.43 -25.16 -13.41
C VAL A 452 -4.64 -25.42 -12.52
N ASP A 453 -5.13 -26.66 -12.54
CA ASP A 453 -6.29 -27.05 -11.74
C ASP A 453 -6.07 -26.75 -10.24
N LYS A 454 -7.13 -26.31 -9.54
CA LYS A 454 -7.18 -25.89 -8.13
C LYS A 454 -6.17 -24.80 -7.70
N VAL A 455 -5.46 -24.16 -8.68
CA VAL A 455 -4.58 -23.03 -8.40
C VAL A 455 -5.25 -21.73 -8.82
N PHE A 456 -5.37 -20.81 -7.87
CA PHE A 456 -5.96 -19.50 -8.02
C PHE A 456 -4.91 -18.40 -7.81
N VAL A 457 -5.18 -17.18 -8.28
CA VAL A 457 -4.29 -16.04 -8.12
C VAL A 457 -5.07 -14.77 -7.85
N CYS A 458 -4.58 -13.90 -6.96
CA CYS A 458 -5.16 -12.58 -6.74
C CYS A 458 -4.13 -11.54 -6.26
N GLY A 459 -4.59 -10.30 -6.16
CA GLY A 459 -3.79 -9.16 -5.77
C GLY A 459 -2.77 -8.76 -6.84
N ASP A 460 -1.67 -8.16 -6.41
CA ASP A 460 -0.67 -7.62 -7.34
C ASP A 460 0.03 -8.69 -8.19
N MET A 461 0.03 -9.95 -7.76
CA MET A 461 0.54 -11.06 -8.58
C MET A 461 -0.28 -11.28 -9.87
N ARG A 462 -1.57 -10.97 -9.81
CA ARG A 462 -2.54 -11.05 -10.91
C ARG A 462 -2.62 -9.73 -11.70
N ARG A 463 -2.85 -8.60 -11.01
CA ARG A 463 -3.15 -7.31 -11.65
C ARG A 463 -1.95 -6.39 -11.87
N GLY A 464 -0.80 -6.71 -11.30
CA GLY A 464 0.33 -5.80 -11.15
C GLY A 464 0.21 -4.91 -9.91
N GLN A 465 1.25 -4.11 -9.65
CA GLN A 465 1.29 -3.25 -8.47
C GLN A 465 0.04 -2.36 -8.37
N SER A 466 -0.55 -2.29 -7.16
CA SER A 466 -1.79 -1.58 -6.93
C SER A 466 -1.90 -1.06 -5.49
N LEU A 467 -3.02 -0.43 -5.15
CA LEU A 467 -3.29 0.05 -3.81
C LEU A 467 -3.73 -1.09 -2.88
N VAL A 468 -3.52 -0.90 -1.56
CA VAL A 468 -3.96 -1.85 -0.51
C VAL A 468 -5.42 -2.27 -0.67
N VAL A 469 -6.31 -1.32 -0.97
CA VAL A 469 -7.75 -1.57 -1.16
C VAL A 469 -8.05 -2.50 -2.33
N TRP A 470 -7.22 -2.49 -3.38
CA TRP A 470 -7.34 -3.44 -4.49
C TRP A 470 -6.88 -4.84 -4.09
N GLY A 471 -5.78 -4.95 -3.35
CA GLY A 471 -5.34 -6.23 -2.80
C GLY A 471 -6.41 -6.88 -1.93
N LEU A 472 -7.02 -6.10 -1.03
CA LEU A 472 -8.11 -6.57 -0.17
C LEU A 472 -9.36 -6.98 -0.96
N ARG A 473 -9.77 -6.17 -1.95
CA ARG A 473 -10.89 -6.49 -2.82
C ARG A 473 -10.67 -7.79 -3.58
N GLU A 474 -9.54 -7.91 -4.27
CA GLU A 474 -9.24 -9.11 -5.04
C GLU A 474 -9.13 -10.36 -4.16
N GLY A 475 -8.60 -10.21 -2.94
CA GLY A 475 -8.60 -11.30 -1.97
C GLY A 475 -10.00 -11.77 -1.61
N ARG A 476 -10.94 -10.84 -1.37
CA ARG A 476 -12.36 -11.15 -1.13
C ARG A 476 -13.00 -11.83 -2.33
N ASP A 477 -12.85 -11.23 -3.51
CA ASP A 477 -13.52 -11.70 -4.73
C ASP A 477 -12.94 -13.08 -5.16
N CYS A 478 -11.63 -13.31 -4.97
CA CYS A 478 -10.97 -14.59 -5.16
C CYS A 478 -11.46 -15.65 -4.16
N ALA A 479 -11.61 -15.29 -2.89
CA ALA A 479 -12.13 -16.19 -1.87
C ALA A 479 -13.53 -16.71 -2.25
N ALA A 480 -14.40 -15.84 -2.77
CA ALA A 480 -15.72 -16.25 -3.25
C ALA A 480 -15.64 -17.24 -4.43
N GLU A 481 -14.67 -17.07 -5.33
CA GLU A 481 -14.48 -18.01 -6.44
C GLU A 481 -13.91 -19.35 -5.99
N VAL A 482 -12.95 -19.34 -5.05
CA VAL A 482 -12.42 -20.56 -4.42
C VAL A 482 -13.53 -21.33 -3.70
N ASP A 483 -14.35 -20.64 -2.89
CA ASP A 483 -15.50 -21.26 -2.19
C ASP A 483 -16.48 -21.87 -3.19
N ARG A 484 -16.80 -21.15 -4.27
CA ARG A 484 -17.69 -21.66 -5.34
C ARG A 484 -17.14 -22.94 -5.97
N CYS A 485 -15.84 -23.00 -6.24
CA CYS A 485 -15.21 -24.20 -6.79
C CYS A 485 -15.21 -25.38 -5.81
N LEU A 486 -14.98 -25.13 -4.53
CA LEU A 486 -14.91 -26.17 -3.51
C LEU A 486 -16.29 -26.70 -3.08
N MET A 487 -17.31 -25.85 -3.07
CA MET A 487 -18.62 -26.13 -2.52
C MET A 487 -19.75 -26.20 -3.56
N GLY A 488 -19.48 -25.80 -4.82
CA GLY A 488 -20.50 -25.67 -5.87
C GLY A 488 -21.29 -24.35 -5.83
N TYR A 489 -21.20 -23.58 -4.76
CA TYR A 489 -21.80 -22.26 -4.57
C TYR A 489 -20.98 -21.42 -3.59
N SER A 490 -21.25 -20.13 -3.50
CA SER A 490 -20.64 -19.25 -2.48
C SER A 490 -21.67 -18.29 -1.89
N ASN A 491 -21.49 -18.02 -0.60
CA ASN A 491 -22.22 -16.99 0.17
C ASN A 491 -21.32 -15.83 0.58
N LEU A 492 -20.08 -15.77 0.02
CA LEU A 492 -19.12 -14.69 0.30
C LEU A 492 -19.37 -13.45 -0.56
#